data_5741abcf0619bf419620da2ee538c77b
#
_entry.id   5741abcf0619bf419620da2ee538c77b
#
_cell.length_a   1.000
_cell.length_b   1.000
_cell.length_c   1.000
_cell.angle_alpha   90.00
_cell.angle_beta   90.00
_cell.angle_gamma   90.00
#
_symmetry.space_group_name_H-M   'P 1'
#
loop_
_entity.id
_entity.type
_entity.pdbx_description
1 polymer ?
#
loop_
_entity_poly.entity_id
_entity_poly.type
_entity_poly.pdbx_seq_one_letter_code
_entity_poly.pdbx_strand_id
1 'polypeptide(L)'
;MLTPRTRVLTALNHQEPDRVPLALWGSWYGVTDRLYFAALAELGWEPVPPFRPELLHSVNYYDDRLLAHLGVDVRHVDPGSIGVTSRVGPDGADGYGLRYSTSGLYRSASYHPLAEAGVDEIMAFPLPRAEEVIAAEPILARIAQIRALGDEYAIVGRAVASYGLFEMAQSLRRHDQLLMDLALEPEIVHALVGRLAECYGALLDRFLDIAGDALDLIELPGDDFAGNNGPIISPKMYDTYFKAPYTALIRRIKARAPHVKVIYHSDGAIAPFLSRFIDIGADVVHPLEPLPATDMAALKAEFGGRISFMGGIDIRKTMQGSEAGIVAEVKERIGQLAAGGGYILAPANHLQADVPPRNLFRLYTAARELGTYPLATGT
;
A
#
# COMPACT_ATOMS: atom_id res chain seq x y z
N MET A 1 -23.94 -9.94 13.06
CA MET A 1 -22.78 -9.75 12.15
C MET A 1 -21.82 -8.79 12.85
N LEU A 2 -20.51 -9.00 12.69
CA LEU A 2 -19.49 -8.09 13.22
C LEU A 2 -19.53 -6.73 12.48
N THR A 3 -19.09 -5.66 13.15
CA THR A 3 -18.83 -4.39 12.43
C THR A 3 -17.65 -4.58 11.47
N PRO A 4 -17.53 -3.79 10.39
CA PRO A 4 -16.37 -3.83 9.48
C PRO A 4 -15.04 -3.75 10.24
N ARG A 5 -14.91 -2.83 11.21
CA ARG A 5 -13.72 -2.66 12.04
C ARG A 5 -13.41 -3.92 12.86
N THR A 6 -14.40 -4.44 13.58
CA THR A 6 -14.21 -5.65 14.40
C THR A 6 -13.80 -6.83 13.52
N ARG A 7 -14.38 -6.97 12.32
CA ARG A 7 -14.01 -8.03 11.35
C ARG A 7 -12.55 -7.95 10.94
N VAL A 8 -12.07 -6.76 10.57
CA VAL A 8 -10.67 -6.53 10.18
C VAL A 8 -9.73 -6.86 11.34
N LEU A 9 -9.99 -6.31 12.52
CA LEU A 9 -9.13 -6.51 13.69
C LEU A 9 -9.12 -7.97 14.17
N THR A 10 -10.26 -8.67 14.11
CA THR A 10 -10.34 -10.10 14.41
C THR A 10 -9.44 -10.90 13.46
N ALA A 11 -9.55 -10.65 12.15
CA ALA A 11 -8.70 -11.33 11.17
C ALA A 11 -7.20 -11.02 11.40
N LEU A 12 -6.84 -9.76 11.66
CA LEU A 12 -5.45 -9.36 11.92
C LEU A 12 -4.88 -9.83 13.27
N ASN A 13 -5.74 -10.33 14.15
CA ASN A 13 -5.35 -11.03 15.35
C ASN A 13 -5.33 -12.57 15.16
N HIS A 14 -5.28 -13.03 13.91
CA HIS A 14 -5.23 -14.44 13.52
C HIS A 14 -6.40 -15.23 14.11
N GLN A 15 -7.60 -14.68 14.02
CA GLN A 15 -8.86 -15.30 14.40
C GLN A 15 -9.85 -15.19 13.23
N GLU A 16 -10.73 -16.20 13.12
CA GLU A 16 -11.76 -16.21 12.08
C GLU A 16 -12.90 -15.25 12.46
N PRO A 17 -13.17 -14.19 11.69
CA PRO A 17 -14.34 -13.32 11.87
C PRO A 17 -15.61 -14.00 11.29
N ASP A 18 -16.69 -13.22 11.12
CA ASP A 18 -17.91 -13.72 10.46
C ASP A 18 -17.72 -13.97 8.95
N ARG A 19 -16.82 -13.23 8.30
CA ARG A 19 -16.35 -13.44 6.92
C ARG A 19 -14.95 -12.88 6.71
N VAL A 20 -14.31 -13.26 5.62
CA VAL A 20 -13.04 -12.66 5.17
C VAL A 20 -13.21 -11.14 4.99
N PRO A 21 -12.36 -10.31 5.61
CA PRO A 21 -12.38 -8.87 5.37
C PRO A 21 -12.02 -8.52 3.94
N LEU A 22 -12.58 -7.42 3.45
CA LEU A 22 -12.40 -6.94 2.09
C LEU A 22 -11.78 -5.54 2.09
N ALA A 23 -10.81 -5.31 1.21
CA ALA A 23 -10.21 -4.01 1.00
C ALA A 23 -10.16 -3.63 -0.49
N LEU A 24 -10.21 -2.32 -0.73
CA LEU A 24 -9.91 -1.68 -2.01
C LEU A 24 -9.28 -0.34 -1.69
N TRP A 25 -8.03 -0.16 -2.08
CA TRP A 25 -7.28 1.06 -1.78
C TRP A 25 -7.73 2.24 -2.64
N GLY A 26 -7.68 3.42 -2.07
CA GLY A 26 -8.15 4.64 -2.70
C GLY A 26 -7.09 5.46 -3.45
N SER A 27 -5.83 5.04 -3.55
CA SER A 27 -4.80 5.79 -4.26
C SER A 27 -4.01 4.91 -5.23
N TRP A 28 -2.83 4.45 -4.85
CA TRP A 28 -2.01 3.61 -5.73
C TRP A 28 -2.63 2.21 -5.96
N TYR A 29 -3.43 1.71 -5.04
CA TYR A 29 -3.95 0.33 -5.01
C TYR A 29 -5.49 0.30 -5.01
N GLY A 30 -6.10 1.10 -5.84
CA GLY A 30 -7.55 1.15 -5.96
C GLY A 30 -8.01 0.91 -7.38
N VAL A 31 -8.86 1.78 -7.88
CA VAL A 31 -9.35 1.79 -9.26
C VAL A 31 -8.87 3.04 -9.97
N THR A 32 -8.51 2.91 -11.25
CA THR A 32 -8.17 4.06 -12.08
C THR A 32 -9.41 4.86 -12.49
N ASP A 33 -9.21 6.12 -12.92
CA ASP A 33 -10.29 7.04 -13.30
C ASP A 33 -11.31 6.40 -14.22
N ARG A 34 -10.86 5.75 -15.29
CA ARG A 34 -11.77 5.17 -16.29
C ARG A 34 -12.62 4.06 -15.72
N LEU A 35 -12.03 3.17 -14.90
CA LEU A 35 -12.79 2.11 -14.28
C LEU A 35 -13.76 2.66 -13.24
N TYR A 36 -13.35 3.66 -12.44
CA TYR A 36 -14.25 4.31 -11.49
C TYR A 36 -15.48 4.92 -12.17
N PHE A 37 -15.28 5.74 -13.22
CA PHE A 37 -16.39 6.35 -13.94
C PHE A 37 -17.29 5.32 -14.64
N ALA A 38 -16.69 4.28 -15.22
CA ALA A 38 -17.45 3.21 -15.83
C ALA A 38 -18.28 2.41 -14.82
N ALA A 39 -17.73 2.14 -13.61
CA ALA A 39 -18.45 1.48 -12.54
C ALA A 39 -19.63 2.33 -12.03
N LEU A 40 -19.45 3.65 -11.87
CA LEU A 40 -20.54 4.55 -11.47
C LEU A 40 -21.61 4.63 -12.55
N ALA A 41 -21.24 4.68 -13.83
CA ALA A 41 -22.18 4.69 -14.94
C ALA A 41 -23.05 3.42 -14.96
N GLU A 42 -22.47 2.25 -14.66
CA GLU A 42 -23.21 0.97 -14.55
C GLU A 42 -24.21 0.99 -13.37
N LEU A 43 -23.87 1.70 -12.28
CA LEU A 43 -24.75 1.88 -11.12
C LEU A 43 -25.76 3.03 -11.29
N GLY A 44 -25.65 3.83 -12.35
CA GLY A 44 -26.46 5.03 -12.54
C GLY A 44 -26.16 6.13 -11.49
N TRP A 45 -24.93 6.22 -11.00
CA TRP A 45 -24.54 7.18 -10.00
C TRP A 45 -23.72 8.33 -10.56
N GLU A 46 -23.99 9.53 -10.07
CA GLU A 46 -23.14 10.69 -10.35
C GLU A 46 -21.81 10.57 -9.60
N PRO A 47 -20.68 10.88 -10.26
CA PRO A 47 -19.37 10.84 -9.63
C PRO A 47 -19.22 11.90 -8.54
N VAL A 48 -18.47 11.58 -7.48
CA VAL A 48 -18.02 12.59 -6.51
C VAL A 48 -16.73 13.27 -7.02
N PRO A 49 -16.45 14.51 -6.60
CA PRO A 49 -15.18 15.16 -6.91
C PRO A 49 -14.00 14.31 -6.42
N PRO A 50 -12.93 14.17 -7.22
CA PRO A 50 -11.76 13.41 -6.80
C PRO A 50 -11.05 14.12 -5.65
N PHE A 51 -10.69 13.33 -4.64
CA PHE A 51 -9.70 13.76 -3.67
C PHE A 51 -8.33 13.45 -4.24
N ARG A 52 -7.79 14.38 -5.03
CA ARG A 52 -6.46 14.16 -5.56
C ARG A 52 -5.77 15.45 -5.95
N PRO A 53 -4.55 15.64 -5.43
CA PRO A 53 -3.67 16.63 -5.96
C PRO A 53 -2.96 16.03 -7.19
N GLU A 54 -3.47 16.25 -8.39
CA GLU A 54 -2.72 16.15 -9.65
C GLU A 54 -1.98 14.85 -9.98
N LEU A 55 -2.45 13.69 -9.53
CA LEU A 55 -1.90 12.41 -9.98
C LEU A 55 -2.45 12.05 -11.37
N LEU A 56 -1.54 11.70 -12.29
CA LEU A 56 -1.87 11.57 -13.71
C LEU A 56 -2.57 10.25 -14.08
N HIS A 57 -2.43 9.20 -13.28
CA HIS A 57 -2.80 7.85 -13.73
C HIS A 57 -3.58 7.01 -12.74
N SER A 58 -3.79 7.45 -11.52
CA SER A 58 -4.61 6.74 -10.56
C SER A 58 -5.62 7.64 -9.89
N VAL A 59 -6.67 7.03 -9.40
CA VAL A 59 -7.76 7.69 -8.72
C VAL A 59 -7.53 7.64 -7.22
N ASN A 60 -7.55 8.79 -6.60
CA ASN A 60 -7.62 8.93 -5.15
C ASN A 60 -9.05 9.24 -4.72
N TYR A 61 -10.02 8.47 -5.25
CA TYR A 61 -11.40 8.62 -4.85
C TYR A 61 -11.68 7.81 -3.61
N TYR A 62 -12.12 8.51 -2.58
CA TYR A 62 -12.75 7.90 -1.43
C TYR A 62 -14.27 8.03 -1.58
N ASP A 63 -14.82 7.41 -2.63
CA ASP A 63 -16.27 7.31 -2.77
C ASP A 63 -16.78 6.23 -1.82
N ASP A 64 -17.14 6.66 -0.63
CA ASP A 64 -17.60 5.79 0.44
C ASP A 64 -18.87 5.02 0.04
N ARG A 65 -19.68 5.53 -0.90
CA ARG A 65 -20.86 4.82 -1.45
C ARG A 65 -20.42 3.59 -2.24
N LEU A 66 -19.41 3.75 -3.11
CA LEU A 66 -18.88 2.64 -3.90
C LEU A 66 -18.22 1.60 -2.99
N LEU A 67 -17.41 2.05 -2.03
CA LEU A 67 -16.78 1.14 -1.06
C LEU A 67 -17.83 0.38 -0.23
N ALA A 68 -18.91 1.04 0.20
CA ALA A 68 -20.01 0.41 0.92
C ALA A 68 -20.76 -0.60 0.02
N HIS A 69 -21.05 -0.23 -1.23
CA HIS A 69 -21.69 -1.13 -2.22
C HIS A 69 -20.89 -2.40 -2.45
N LEU A 70 -19.57 -2.29 -2.55
CA LEU A 70 -18.65 -3.42 -2.68
C LEU A 70 -18.53 -4.23 -1.36
N GLY A 71 -18.92 -3.67 -0.23
CA GLY A 71 -18.77 -4.30 1.09
C GLY A 71 -17.35 -4.25 1.64
N VAL A 72 -16.59 -3.21 1.26
CA VAL A 72 -15.23 -2.96 1.73
C VAL A 72 -15.25 -2.55 3.20
N ASP A 73 -14.40 -3.18 4.01
CA ASP A 73 -14.38 -3.04 5.46
C ASP A 73 -13.46 -1.92 5.98
N VAL A 74 -12.66 -1.34 5.11
CA VAL A 74 -11.68 -0.30 5.45
C VAL A 74 -12.02 1.06 4.85
N ARG A 75 -11.57 2.14 5.50
CA ARG A 75 -11.62 3.52 4.99
C ARG A 75 -10.27 4.18 5.19
N HIS A 76 -9.91 5.09 4.29
CA HIS A 76 -8.57 5.65 4.26
C HIS A 76 -8.53 7.10 4.72
N VAL A 77 -7.44 7.45 5.41
CA VAL A 77 -7.07 8.81 5.78
C VAL A 77 -5.72 9.11 5.15
N ASP A 78 -5.68 10.12 4.28
CA ASP A 78 -4.46 10.56 3.62
C ASP A 78 -3.75 11.62 4.46
N PRO A 79 -2.43 11.51 4.70
CA PRO A 79 -1.66 12.51 5.42
C PRO A 79 -1.47 13.83 4.65
N GLY A 80 -1.74 13.86 3.33
CA GLY A 80 -1.49 15.00 2.45
C GLY A 80 -0.07 15.08 1.91
N SER A 81 0.90 14.45 2.56
CA SER A 81 2.32 14.46 2.17
C SER A 81 2.62 13.70 0.88
N ILE A 82 1.78 12.77 0.47
CA ILE A 82 1.86 12.12 -0.86
C ILE A 82 1.83 13.17 -1.99
N GLY A 83 1.09 14.27 -1.81
CA GLY A 83 1.04 15.37 -2.76
C GLY A 83 2.38 16.03 -3.07
N VAL A 84 3.43 15.79 -2.26
CA VAL A 84 4.78 16.37 -2.48
C VAL A 84 5.36 15.94 -3.83
N THR A 85 5.19 14.68 -4.23
CA THR A 85 5.63 14.17 -5.54
C THR A 85 4.72 14.57 -6.71
N SER A 86 3.54 15.11 -6.41
CA SER A 86 2.55 15.51 -7.43
C SER A 86 2.52 17.00 -7.67
N ARG A 87 3.02 17.80 -6.73
CA ARG A 87 3.09 19.27 -6.85
C ARG A 87 4.41 19.65 -7.46
N VAL A 88 4.34 20.24 -8.65
CA VAL A 88 5.51 20.68 -9.42
C VAL A 88 5.69 22.18 -9.23
N GLY A 89 6.87 22.57 -8.80
CA GLY A 89 7.26 23.99 -8.66
C GLY A 89 7.44 24.69 -10.00
N PRO A 90 7.71 26.00 -9.99
CA PRO A 90 7.91 26.80 -11.22
C PRO A 90 9.08 26.32 -12.07
N ASP A 91 10.05 25.64 -11.49
CA ASP A 91 11.23 25.07 -12.15
C ASP A 91 10.98 23.66 -12.72
N GLY A 92 9.76 23.12 -12.57
CA GLY A 92 9.37 21.79 -13.03
C GLY A 92 9.76 20.65 -12.09
N ALA A 93 10.33 20.93 -10.91
CA ALA A 93 10.69 19.94 -9.92
C ALA A 93 9.58 19.77 -8.86
N ASP A 94 9.45 18.57 -8.32
CA ASP A 94 8.61 18.30 -7.16
C ASP A 94 9.30 18.67 -5.83
N GLY A 95 8.65 18.39 -4.71
CA GLY A 95 9.20 18.69 -3.39
C GLY A 95 10.43 17.87 -2.98
N TYR A 96 10.78 16.83 -3.75
CA TYR A 96 12.03 16.07 -3.62
C TYR A 96 13.07 16.47 -4.67
N GLY A 97 12.80 17.54 -5.46
CA GLY A 97 13.69 18.00 -6.52
C GLY A 97 13.67 17.13 -7.78
N LEU A 98 12.77 16.17 -7.89
CA LEU A 98 12.63 15.29 -9.04
C LEU A 98 11.88 16.00 -10.18
N ARG A 99 12.28 15.74 -11.43
CA ARG A 99 11.49 16.10 -12.62
C ARG A 99 11.08 14.84 -13.34
N TYR A 100 9.96 14.90 -14.04
CA TYR A 100 9.35 13.73 -14.64
C TYR A 100 9.14 13.89 -16.13
N SER A 101 9.26 12.78 -16.84
CA SER A 101 8.72 12.60 -18.19
C SER A 101 7.49 11.69 -18.13
N THR A 102 6.53 11.92 -19.02
CA THR A 102 5.31 11.09 -19.11
C THR A 102 5.40 10.17 -20.32
N SER A 103 5.19 8.89 -20.11
CA SER A 103 5.07 7.89 -21.17
C SER A 103 3.76 7.13 -20.98
N GLY A 104 2.77 7.39 -21.85
CA GLY A 104 1.44 6.81 -21.73
C GLY A 104 0.75 7.26 -20.43
N LEU A 105 0.39 6.31 -19.56
CA LEU A 105 -0.28 6.55 -18.29
C LEU A 105 0.68 6.80 -17.12
N TYR A 106 2.00 6.63 -17.33
CA TYR A 106 2.98 6.62 -16.26
C TYR A 106 3.94 7.79 -16.36
N ARG A 107 4.35 8.27 -15.20
CA ARG A 107 5.45 9.22 -15.02
C ARG A 107 6.68 8.47 -14.57
N SER A 108 7.83 8.84 -15.15
CA SER A 108 9.13 8.34 -14.72
C SER A 108 10.04 9.50 -14.41
N ALA A 109 10.84 9.41 -13.35
CA ALA A 109 11.83 10.43 -13.06
C ALA A 109 12.79 10.55 -14.25
N SER A 110 12.97 11.78 -14.72
CA SER A 110 13.85 12.14 -15.85
C SER A 110 15.03 13.02 -15.42
N TYR A 111 14.97 13.54 -14.20
CA TYR A 111 16.06 14.26 -13.54
C TYR A 111 16.19 13.75 -12.11
N HIS A 112 17.42 13.47 -11.70
CA HIS A 112 17.79 12.84 -10.45
C HIS A 112 18.77 13.77 -9.71
N PRO A 113 18.32 14.52 -8.71
CA PRO A 113 19.11 15.61 -8.11
C PRO A 113 20.38 15.13 -7.40
N LEU A 114 20.44 13.86 -7.01
CA LEU A 114 21.58 13.28 -6.29
C LEU A 114 22.36 12.24 -7.13
N ALA A 115 22.18 12.24 -8.47
CA ALA A 115 22.81 11.21 -9.34
C ALA A 115 24.33 11.10 -9.16
N GLU A 116 25.02 12.24 -8.93
CA GLU A 116 26.48 12.28 -8.79
C GLU A 116 26.92 12.83 -7.42
N ALA A 117 25.98 13.03 -6.49
CA ALA A 117 26.24 13.66 -5.20
C ALA A 117 27.11 12.75 -4.29
N GLY A 118 28.07 13.38 -3.61
CA GLY A 118 28.81 12.76 -2.51
C GLY A 118 28.04 12.78 -1.19
N VAL A 119 28.62 12.22 -0.14
CA VAL A 119 27.98 12.12 1.19
C VAL A 119 27.60 13.49 1.74
N ASP A 120 28.48 14.49 1.65
CA ASP A 120 28.23 15.84 2.19
C ASP A 120 27.05 16.51 1.47
N GLU A 121 26.95 16.36 0.16
CA GLU A 121 25.85 16.89 -0.64
C GLU A 121 24.52 16.20 -0.31
N ILE A 122 24.53 14.87 -0.11
CA ILE A 122 23.36 14.10 0.33
C ILE A 122 22.90 14.57 1.70
N MET A 123 23.84 14.75 2.63
CA MET A 123 23.51 15.22 4.00
C MET A 123 22.96 16.65 4.03
N ALA A 124 23.38 17.52 3.11
CA ALA A 124 22.89 18.87 2.98
C ALA A 124 21.62 19.00 2.11
N PHE A 125 21.21 17.94 1.41
CA PHE A 125 20.08 17.99 0.49
C PHE A 125 18.76 18.28 1.21
N PRO A 126 17.99 19.28 0.74
CA PRO A 126 16.71 19.63 1.35
C PRO A 126 15.65 18.55 1.09
N LEU A 127 15.05 18.05 2.13
CA LEU A 127 13.92 17.12 2.08
C LEU A 127 12.65 17.80 2.63
N PRO A 128 11.45 17.35 2.26
CA PRO A 128 10.19 17.90 2.73
C PRO A 128 10.09 17.94 4.25
N ARG A 129 9.56 19.02 4.81
CA ARG A 129 9.36 19.19 6.25
C ARG A 129 7.92 18.85 6.61
N ALA A 130 7.74 18.11 7.69
CA ALA A 130 6.44 17.57 8.09
C ALA A 130 5.38 18.68 8.29
N GLU A 131 5.77 19.80 8.90
CA GLU A 131 4.88 20.94 9.18
C GLU A 131 4.40 21.65 7.91
N GLU A 132 5.16 21.54 6.81
CA GLU A 132 4.85 22.18 5.53
C GLU A 132 3.91 21.33 4.67
N VAL A 133 3.93 20.00 4.87
CA VAL A 133 3.24 19.06 3.99
C VAL A 133 2.08 18.30 4.64
N ILE A 134 2.01 18.26 5.97
CA ILE A 134 0.94 17.57 6.72
C ILE A 134 0.12 18.59 7.51
N ALA A 135 -1.10 18.86 7.04
CA ALA A 135 -2.07 19.72 7.69
C ALA A 135 -3.09 18.91 8.51
N ALA A 136 -3.42 19.38 9.71
CA ALA A 136 -4.34 18.65 10.60
C ALA A 136 -5.80 18.69 10.15
N GLU A 137 -6.25 19.82 9.62
CA GLU A 137 -7.68 20.04 9.29
C GLU A 137 -8.24 18.99 8.32
N PRO A 138 -7.66 18.72 7.14
CA PRO A 138 -8.22 17.73 6.20
C PRO A 138 -8.20 16.31 6.77
N ILE A 139 -7.19 15.95 7.57
CA ILE A 139 -7.07 14.66 8.23
C ILE A 139 -8.22 14.48 9.22
N LEU A 140 -8.43 15.44 10.13
CA LEU A 140 -9.49 15.38 11.14
C LEU A 140 -10.88 15.44 10.50
N ALA A 141 -11.05 16.24 9.45
CA ALA A 141 -12.31 16.29 8.68
C ALA A 141 -12.61 14.92 8.04
N ARG A 142 -11.60 14.26 7.45
CA ARG A 142 -11.81 12.91 6.87
C ARG A 142 -12.15 11.87 7.93
N ILE A 143 -11.48 11.87 9.08
CA ILE A 143 -11.81 10.98 10.20
C ILE A 143 -13.25 11.20 10.66
N ALA A 144 -13.69 12.46 10.80
CA ALA A 144 -15.07 12.78 11.17
C ALA A 144 -16.07 12.29 10.11
N GLN A 145 -15.78 12.44 8.83
CA GLN A 145 -16.60 11.90 7.73
C GLN A 145 -16.75 10.38 7.84
N ILE A 146 -15.64 9.65 8.04
CA ILE A 146 -15.67 8.19 8.17
C ILE A 146 -16.54 7.77 9.36
N ARG A 147 -16.40 8.43 10.51
CA ARG A 147 -17.21 8.14 11.71
C ARG A 147 -18.68 8.44 11.53
N ALA A 148 -19.04 9.30 10.58
CA ALA A 148 -20.42 9.66 10.26
C ALA A 148 -21.10 8.70 9.26
N LEU A 149 -20.41 7.69 8.73
CA LEU A 149 -20.96 6.77 7.72
C LEU A 149 -22.00 5.77 8.25
N GLY A 150 -22.21 5.70 9.56
CA GLY A 150 -23.19 4.83 10.19
C GLY A 150 -22.70 3.45 10.58
N ASP A 151 -21.70 2.91 9.88
CA ASP A 151 -20.98 1.68 10.24
C ASP A 151 -19.63 2.00 10.86
N GLU A 152 -19.13 1.10 11.71
CA GLU A 152 -17.80 1.22 12.29
C GLU A 152 -16.76 0.55 11.36
N TYR A 153 -16.15 1.34 10.47
CA TYR A 153 -15.11 0.90 9.55
C TYR A 153 -13.72 0.90 10.20
N ALA A 154 -12.84 -0.02 9.78
CA ALA A 154 -11.43 0.06 10.12
C ALA A 154 -10.78 1.25 9.38
N ILE A 155 -10.07 2.10 10.11
CA ILE A 155 -9.44 3.31 9.57
C ILE A 155 -7.98 3.05 9.29
N VAL A 156 -7.60 3.24 8.03
CA VAL A 156 -6.23 3.04 7.54
C VAL A 156 -5.59 4.38 7.25
N GLY A 157 -4.50 4.69 7.94
CA GLY A 157 -3.61 5.78 7.56
C GLY A 157 -2.82 5.41 6.30
N ARG A 158 -2.88 6.28 5.29
CA ARG A 158 -2.07 6.10 4.07
C ARG A 158 -0.61 6.38 4.36
N ALA A 159 0.25 5.86 3.49
CA ALA A 159 1.69 6.10 3.56
C ALA A 159 2.03 7.60 3.54
N VAL A 160 3.02 8.02 4.30
CA VAL A 160 3.44 9.43 4.41
C VAL A 160 4.31 9.90 3.24
N ALA A 161 4.71 9.01 2.35
CA ALA A 161 5.44 9.29 1.12
C ALA A 161 4.98 8.35 0.01
N SER A 162 5.15 8.77 -1.25
CA SER A 162 4.71 7.97 -2.43
C SER A 162 5.57 6.74 -2.65
N TYR A 163 6.83 6.81 -2.28
CA TYR A 163 7.83 5.74 -2.47
C TYR A 163 8.51 5.45 -1.14
N GLY A 164 8.88 4.19 -0.94
CA GLY A 164 9.68 3.77 0.20
C GLY A 164 11.14 4.22 0.13
N LEU A 165 11.95 3.72 1.04
CA LEU A 165 13.35 4.15 1.15
C LEU A 165 14.19 3.76 -0.08
N PHE A 166 13.97 2.56 -0.61
CA PHE A 166 14.70 2.05 -1.78
C PHE A 166 14.25 2.73 -3.06
N GLU A 167 12.95 2.80 -3.33
CA GLU A 167 12.42 3.43 -4.54
C GLU A 167 12.67 4.94 -4.57
N MET A 168 12.57 5.63 -3.42
CA MET A 168 12.92 7.05 -3.35
C MET A 168 14.43 7.25 -3.55
N ALA A 169 15.26 6.38 -2.98
CA ALA A 169 16.70 6.42 -3.23
C ALA A 169 17.02 6.20 -4.71
N GLN A 170 16.34 5.26 -5.38
CA GLN A 170 16.45 5.06 -6.84
C GLN A 170 16.04 6.31 -7.61
N SER A 171 14.95 6.95 -7.20
CA SER A 171 14.45 8.16 -7.85
C SER A 171 15.42 9.33 -7.70
N LEU A 172 16.00 9.52 -6.53
CA LEU A 172 16.95 10.62 -6.27
C LEU A 172 18.33 10.36 -6.86
N ARG A 173 18.84 9.12 -6.77
CA ARG A 173 20.20 8.73 -7.16
C ARG A 173 20.32 8.23 -8.59
N ARG A 174 19.22 7.91 -9.27
CA ARG A 174 19.08 7.11 -10.49
C ARG A 174 19.23 5.61 -10.18
N HIS A 175 18.39 4.80 -10.82
CA HIS A 175 18.28 3.35 -10.53
C HIS A 175 19.60 2.60 -10.71
N ASP A 176 20.27 2.77 -11.85
CA ASP A 176 21.52 2.10 -12.16
C ASP A 176 22.67 2.54 -11.22
N GLN A 177 22.72 3.83 -10.89
CA GLN A 177 23.73 4.34 -9.95
C GLN A 177 23.53 3.78 -8.55
N LEU A 178 22.29 3.76 -8.04
CA LEU A 178 22.03 3.18 -6.72
C LEU A 178 22.38 1.71 -6.65
N LEU A 179 22.10 0.91 -7.71
CA LEU A 179 22.50 -0.50 -7.74
C LEU A 179 24.01 -0.70 -7.71
N MET A 180 24.79 0.19 -8.35
CA MET A 180 26.24 0.19 -8.23
C MET A 180 26.70 0.57 -6.82
N ASP A 181 26.11 1.62 -6.24
CA ASP A 181 26.47 2.11 -4.91
C ASP A 181 26.19 1.06 -3.82
N LEU A 182 25.10 0.31 -3.93
CA LEU A 182 24.78 -0.81 -3.02
C LEU A 182 25.91 -1.87 -2.95
N ALA A 183 26.71 -1.99 -4.00
CA ALA A 183 27.81 -2.94 -4.06
C ALA A 183 29.19 -2.31 -3.78
N LEU A 184 29.38 -1.04 -4.14
CA LEU A 184 30.70 -0.41 -4.20
C LEU A 184 30.88 0.76 -3.25
N GLU A 185 29.79 1.49 -2.91
CA GLU A 185 29.82 2.76 -2.17
C GLU A 185 28.85 2.74 -0.97
N PRO A 186 29.06 1.86 0.02
CA PRO A 186 28.10 1.69 1.14
C PRO A 186 27.85 2.97 1.94
N GLU A 187 28.82 3.87 2.04
CA GLU A 187 28.67 5.14 2.76
C GLU A 187 27.63 6.05 2.09
N ILE A 188 27.60 6.10 0.75
CA ILE A 188 26.60 6.84 -0.03
C ILE A 188 25.20 6.30 0.27
N VAL A 189 25.04 4.97 0.23
CA VAL A 189 23.74 4.34 0.48
C VAL A 189 23.28 4.58 1.91
N HIS A 190 24.15 4.42 2.90
CA HIS A 190 23.82 4.69 4.30
C HIS A 190 23.42 6.15 4.54
N ALA A 191 24.13 7.11 3.93
CA ALA A 191 23.81 8.53 4.03
C ALA A 191 22.43 8.81 3.43
N LEU A 192 22.16 8.35 2.22
CA LEU A 192 20.92 8.59 1.50
C LEU A 192 19.72 7.95 2.21
N VAL A 193 19.80 6.64 2.51
CA VAL A 193 18.72 5.91 3.20
C VAL A 193 18.50 6.45 4.61
N GLY A 194 19.55 6.83 5.33
CA GLY A 194 19.47 7.45 6.64
C GLY A 194 18.70 8.78 6.61
N ARG A 195 19.06 9.67 5.65
CA ARG A 195 18.36 10.97 5.47
C ARG A 195 16.88 10.80 5.10
N LEU A 196 16.56 9.86 4.22
CA LEU A 196 15.17 9.54 3.88
C LEU A 196 14.40 8.99 5.09
N ALA A 197 15.00 8.11 5.87
CA ALA A 197 14.37 7.55 7.07
C ALA A 197 14.12 8.61 8.15
N GLU A 198 15.01 9.58 8.33
CA GLU A 198 14.79 10.74 9.21
C GLU A 198 13.60 11.59 8.74
N CYS A 199 13.54 11.91 7.45
CA CYS A 199 12.44 12.65 6.85
C CYS A 199 11.11 11.91 7.05
N TYR A 200 11.04 10.64 6.69
CA TYR A 200 9.82 9.81 6.84
C TYR A 200 9.44 9.63 8.31
N GLY A 201 10.43 9.52 9.20
CA GLY A 201 10.18 9.51 10.64
C GLY A 201 9.48 10.77 11.12
N ALA A 202 9.92 11.95 10.69
CA ALA A 202 9.26 13.22 11.03
C ALA A 202 7.84 13.32 10.44
N LEU A 203 7.64 12.88 9.20
CA LEU A 203 6.31 12.81 8.59
C LEU A 203 5.37 11.87 9.35
N LEU A 204 5.83 10.67 9.72
CA LEU A 204 5.08 9.71 10.53
C LEU A 204 4.72 10.28 11.89
N ASP A 205 5.69 10.89 12.57
CA ASP A 205 5.48 11.52 13.87
C ASP A 205 4.35 12.55 13.80
N ARG A 206 4.41 13.47 12.83
CA ARG A 206 3.38 14.49 12.63
C ARG A 206 2.01 13.91 12.32
N PHE A 207 1.95 12.89 11.44
CA PHE A 207 0.69 12.25 11.08
C PHE A 207 0.06 11.51 12.26
N LEU A 208 0.86 10.78 13.04
CA LEU A 208 0.41 10.06 14.21
C LEU A 208 0.00 10.98 15.38
N ASP A 209 0.67 12.13 15.54
CA ASP A 209 0.25 13.14 16.53
C ASP A 209 -1.15 13.70 16.22
N ILE A 210 -1.57 13.70 14.94
CA ILE A 210 -2.90 14.16 14.53
C ILE A 210 -3.93 13.03 14.54
N ALA A 211 -3.58 11.87 14.00
CA ALA A 211 -4.52 10.80 13.65
C ALA A 211 -4.34 9.52 14.45
N GLY A 212 -3.23 9.33 15.16
CA GLY A 212 -2.82 8.04 15.72
C GLY A 212 -3.90 7.32 16.53
N ASP A 213 -4.65 8.04 17.38
CA ASP A 213 -5.73 7.47 18.18
C ASP A 213 -6.95 6.99 17.35
N ALA A 214 -7.08 7.47 16.13
CA ALA A 214 -8.19 7.13 15.26
C ALA A 214 -7.86 6.01 14.27
N LEU A 215 -6.58 5.72 14.04
CA LEU A 215 -6.15 4.71 13.09
C LEU A 215 -6.20 3.30 13.70
N ASP A 216 -6.62 2.33 12.91
CA ASP A 216 -6.49 0.91 13.22
C ASP A 216 -5.27 0.29 12.51
N LEU A 217 -4.97 0.80 11.31
CA LEU A 217 -3.83 0.39 10.51
C LEU A 217 -3.10 1.63 9.97
N ILE A 218 -1.82 1.47 9.67
CA ILE A 218 -1.03 2.44 8.92
C ILE A 218 -0.18 1.74 7.88
N GLU A 219 -0.14 2.29 6.68
CA GLU A 219 0.72 1.81 5.61
C GLU A 219 2.08 2.53 5.67
N LEU A 220 3.15 1.77 5.63
CA LEU A 220 4.48 2.33 5.35
C LEU A 220 4.62 2.65 3.86
N PRO A 221 5.42 3.66 3.50
CA PRO A 221 5.79 3.87 2.11
C PRO A 221 6.37 2.60 1.50
N GLY A 222 5.81 2.19 0.35
CA GLY A 222 6.15 0.92 -0.28
C GLY A 222 7.50 0.91 -0.96
N ASP A 223 8.14 -0.24 -0.92
CA ASP A 223 9.44 -0.50 -1.55
C ASP A 223 9.42 -1.84 -2.28
N ASP A 224 9.68 -1.80 -3.57
CA ASP A 224 9.71 -2.98 -4.41
C ASP A 224 11.11 -3.60 -4.42
N PHE A 225 11.37 -4.48 -3.46
CA PHE A 225 12.64 -5.22 -3.37
C PHE A 225 12.69 -6.43 -4.30
N ALA A 226 11.56 -6.79 -4.93
CA ALA A 226 11.45 -7.91 -5.85
C ALA A 226 10.67 -7.51 -7.10
N GLY A 227 11.07 -8.09 -8.22
CA GLY A 227 10.25 -8.09 -9.44
C GLY A 227 9.45 -9.39 -9.55
N ASN A 228 8.77 -9.59 -10.69
CA ASN A 228 7.91 -10.75 -10.92
C ASN A 228 8.66 -12.11 -10.85
N ASN A 229 9.95 -12.11 -11.11
CA ASN A 229 10.76 -13.33 -11.21
C ASN A 229 11.71 -13.54 -10.01
N GLY A 230 11.72 -12.63 -9.05
CA GLY A 230 12.58 -12.72 -7.88
C GLY A 230 13.16 -11.38 -7.43
N PRO A 231 14.08 -11.39 -6.46
CA PRO A 231 14.68 -10.21 -5.86
C PRO A 231 15.38 -9.27 -6.86
N ILE A 232 15.19 -7.96 -6.71
CA ILE A 232 15.96 -6.90 -7.41
C ILE A 232 17.30 -6.71 -6.70
N ILE A 233 17.28 -6.71 -5.37
CA ILE A 233 18.48 -6.73 -4.53
C ILE A 233 18.48 -7.98 -3.65
N SER A 234 19.67 -8.42 -3.25
CA SER A 234 19.75 -9.61 -2.38
C SER A 234 19.12 -9.34 -1.00
N PRO A 235 18.54 -10.38 -0.35
CA PRO A 235 18.11 -10.26 1.04
C PRO A 235 19.22 -9.77 1.99
N LYS A 236 20.49 -10.07 1.70
CA LYS A 236 21.63 -9.54 2.46
C LYS A 236 21.79 -8.02 2.31
N MET A 237 21.60 -7.48 1.11
CA MET A 237 21.61 -6.02 0.88
C MET A 237 20.47 -5.36 1.62
N TYR A 238 19.27 -5.97 1.63
CA TYR A 238 18.16 -5.48 2.47
C TYR A 238 18.56 -5.44 3.95
N ASP A 239 19.16 -6.51 4.46
CA ASP A 239 19.62 -6.58 5.86
C ASP A 239 20.65 -5.49 6.20
N THR A 240 21.53 -5.17 5.25
CA THR A 240 22.60 -4.19 5.42
C THR A 240 22.07 -2.76 5.44
N TYR A 241 21.19 -2.40 4.50
CA TYR A 241 20.87 -0.99 4.24
C TYR A 241 19.47 -0.57 4.70
N PHE A 242 18.46 -1.47 4.68
CA PHE A 242 17.07 -1.11 4.85
C PHE A 242 16.43 -1.64 6.13
N LYS A 243 16.88 -2.79 6.64
CA LYS A 243 16.28 -3.43 7.82
C LYS A 243 16.27 -2.52 9.05
N ALA A 244 17.39 -1.91 9.38
CA ALA A 244 17.50 -1.03 10.57
C ALA A 244 16.67 0.25 10.42
N PRO A 245 16.71 1.00 9.29
CA PRO A 245 15.83 2.14 9.05
C PRO A 245 14.34 1.80 9.15
N TYR A 246 13.86 0.72 8.51
CA TYR A 246 12.45 0.32 8.63
C TYR A 246 12.07 -0.12 10.05
N THR A 247 12.96 -0.83 10.75
CA THR A 247 12.75 -1.14 12.17
C THR A 247 12.55 0.13 12.99
N ALA A 248 13.34 1.17 12.74
CA ALA A 248 13.21 2.44 13.44
C ALA A 248 11.89 3.15 13.14
N LEU A 249 11.43 3.16 11.88
CA LEU A 249 10.14 3.72 11.49
C LEU A 249 8.97 2.98 12.18
N ILE A 250 8.98 1.65 12.18
CA ILE A 250 7.92 0.86 12.84
C ILE A 250 7.94 1.08 14.37
N ARG A 251 9.11 1.15 14.98
CA ARG A 251 9.22 1.48 16.41
C ARG A 251 8.62 2.84 16.75
N ARG A 252 8.79 3.86 15.90
CA ARG A 252 8.15 5.17 16.07
C ARG A 252 6.63 5.06 16.05
N ILE A 253 6.08 4.29 15.11
CA ILE A 253 4.64 4.04 15.03
C ILE A 253 4.15 3.37 16.32
N LYS A 254 4.78 2.27 16.71
CA LYS A 254 4.37 1.52 17.91
C LYS A 254 4.56 2.29 19.23
N ALA A 255 5.50 3.21 19.29
CA ALA A 255 5.70 4.07 20.46
C ALA A 255 4.56 5.10 20.63
N ARG A 256 4.00 5.62 19.52
CA ARG A 256 2.90 6.61 19.55
C ARG A 256 1.52 5.99 19.55
N ALA A 257 1.36 4.93 18.79
CA ALA A 257 0.09 4.25 18.57
C ALA A 257 0.28 2.72 18.62
N PRO A 258 0.48 2.13 19.82
CA PRO A 258 0.84 0.72 19.97
C PRO A 258 -0.22 -0.24 19.46
N HIS A 259 -1.48 0.19 19.37
CA HIS A 259 -2.61 -0.58 18.85
C HIS A 259 -2.65 -0.66 17.32
N VAL A 260 -2.02 0.30 16.63
CA VAL A 260 -2.07 0.40 15.17
C VAL A 260 -1.28 -0.75 14.52
N LYS A 261 -1.92 -1.45 13.60
CA LYS A 261 -1.28 -2.49 12.78
C LYS A 261 -0.52 -1.87 11.62
N VAL A 262 0.70 -2.33 11.36
CA VAL A 262 1.57 -1.80 10.32
C VAL A 262 1.47 -2.65 9.07
N ILE A 263 1.07 -2.04 7.96
CA ILE A 263 1.09 -2.64 6.63
C ILE A 263 2.43 -2.30 5.98
N TYR A 264 3.14 -3.33 5.55
CA TYR A 264 4.35 -3.20 4.74
C TYR A 264 4.04 -3.54 3.29
N HIS A 265 4.24 -2.56 2.39
CA HIS A 265 4.02 -2.74 0.97
C HIS A 265 5.32 -3.10 0.25
N SER A 266 5.25 -4.12 -0.61
CA SER A 266 6.30 -4.48 -1.57
C SER A 266 5.70 -5.36 -2.66
N ASP A 267 5.72 -4.90 -3.90
CA ASP A 267 5.29 -5.70 -5.06
C ASP A 267 6.28 -6.83 -5.38
N GLY A 268 5.85 -7.77 -6.21
CA GLY A 268 6.69 -8.81 -6.78
C GLY A 268 6.77 -10.12 -5.96
N ALA A 269 7.78 -10.92 -6.28
CA ALA A 269 8.01 -12.24 -5.67
C ALA A 269 8.73 -12.10 -4.32
N ILE A 270 8.04 -11.59 -3.32
CA ILE A 270 8.56 -11.16 -2.01
C ILE A 270 8.88 -12.30 -1.03
N ALA A 271 8.61 -13.55 -1.37
CA ALA A 271 8.83 -14.69 -0.48
C ALA A 271 10.22 -14.68 0.22
N PRO A 272 11.35 -14.34 -0.45
CA PRO A 272 12.67 -14.26 0.18
C PRO A 272 12.82 -13.19 1.26
N PHE A 273 11.89 -12.23 1.33
CA PHE A 273 11.92 -11.11 2.27
C PHE A 273 10.94 -11.23 3.43
N LEU A 274 9.97 -12.17 3.40
CA LEU A 274 8.90 -12.25 4.40
C LEU A 274 9.41 -12.38 5.83
N SER A 275 10.42 -13.21 6.08
CA SER A 275 11.03 -13.32 7.41
C SER A 275 11.57 -11.97 7.91
N ARG A 276 12.12 -11.16 7.00
CA ARG A 276 12.67 -9.83 7.29
C ARG A 276 11.59 -8.81 7.58
N PHE A 277 10.48 -8.88 6.84
CA PHE A 277 9.31 -8.02 7.11
C PHE A 277 8.70 -8.33 8.48
N ILE A 278 8.67 -9.60 8.88
CA ILE A 278 8.29 -9.99 10.24
C ILE A 278 9.28 -9.45 11.28
N ASP A 279 10.57 -9.60 11.03
CA ASP A 279 11.64 -9.18 11.96
C ASP A 279 11.64 -7.67 12.23
N ILE A 280 11.28 -6.84 11.24
CA ILE A 280 11.17 -5.39 11.45
C ILE A 280 9.91 -5.00 12.21
N GLY A 281 8.94 -5.92 12.36
CA GLY A 281 7.70 -5.71 13.11
C GLY A 281 6.48 -5.35 12.25
N ALA A 282 6.47 -5.67 10.96
CA ALA A 282 5.29 -5.55 10.12
C ALA A 282 4.19 -6.52 10.59
N ASP A 283 2.95 -6.04 10.66
CA ASP A 283 1.78 -6.86 11.02
C ASP A 283 1.09 -7.46 9.77
N VAL A 284 1.17 -6.75 8.63
CA VAL A 284 0.51 -7.12 7.38
C VAL A 284 1.47 -6.88 6.22
N VAL A 285 1.55 -7.83 5.30
CA VAL A 285 2.23 -7.65 4.02
C VAL A 285 1.21 -7.41 2.91
N HIS A 286 1.49 -6.44 2.04
CA HIS A 286 0.69 -6.05 0.88
C HIS A 286 1.58 -5.66 -0.29
N PRO A 287 1.21 -6.02 -1.53
CA PRO A 287 0.26 -7.07 -1.84
C PRO A 287 0.92 -8.44 -1.82
N LEU A 288 0.14 -9.49 -1.52
CA LEU A 288 0.58 -10.81 -1.91
C LEU A 288 0.16 -11.05 -3.36
N GLU A 289 1.12 -10.99 -4.29
CA GLU A 289 0.84 -11.12 -5.71
C GLU A 289 0.76 -12.59 -6.18
N PRO A 290 -0.24 -12.94 -7.04
CA PRO A 290 -0.36 -14.26 -7.64
C PRO A 290 0.63 -14.44 -8.79
N LEU A 291 1.90 -14.55 -8.46
CA LEU A 291 2.99 -14.77 -9.41
C LEU A 291 3.34 -16.27 -9.50
N PRO A 292 3.91 -16.74 -10.62
CA PRO A 292 4.36 -18.14 -10.74
C PRO A 292 5.36 -18.55 -9.66
N ALA A 293 6.12 -17.61 -9.11
CA ALA A 293 7.09 -17.84 -8.04
C ALA A 293 6.48 -17.72 -6.62
N THR A 294 5.17 -17.46 -6.50
CA THR A 294 4.49 -17.24 -5.22
C THR A 294 3.55 -18.40 -4.90
N ASP A 295 3.98 -19.34 -4.06
CA ASP A 295 3.11 -20.36 -3.48
C ASP A 295 2.40 -19.82 -2.23
N MET A 296 1.20 -19.28 -2.41
CA MET A 296 0.45 -18.63 -1.34
C MET A 296 0.07 -19.58 -0.20
N ALA A 297 -0.22 -20.85 -0.51
CA ALA A 297 -0.56 -21.84 0.50
C ALA A 297 0.67 -22.18 1.37
N ALA A 298 1.84 -22.36 0.74
CA ALA A 298 3.08 -22.57 1.46
C ALA A 298 3.46 -21.36 2.32
N LEU A 299 3.33 -20.14 1.79
CA LEU A 299 3.59 -18.91 2.55
C LEU A 299 2.63 -18.75 3.74
N LYS A 300 1.35 -19.08 3.57
CA LYS A 300 0.39 -19.09 4.68
C LYS A 300 0.74 -20.13 5.73
N ALA A 301 1.13 -21.32 5.32
CA ALA A 301 1.51 -22.38 6.26
C ALA A 301 2.77 -22.00 7.07
N GLU A 302 3.76 -21.38 6.44
CA GLU A 302 5.03 -21.03 7.07
C GLU A 302 4.94 -19.75 7.93
N PHE A 303 4.30 -18.69 7.40
CA PHE A 303 4.34 -17.35 8.00
C PHE A 303 3.02 -16.88 8.58
N GLY A 304 1.88 -17.51 8.22
CA GLY A 304 0.54 -17.03 8.50
C GLY A 304 0.14 -16.93 9.98
N GLY A 305 0.94 -17.49 10.90
CA GLY A 305 0.78 -17.28 12.35
C GLY A 305 1.54 -16.08 12.90
N ARG A 306 2.35 -15.41 12.07
CA ARG A 306 3.25 -14.31 12.47
C ARG A 306 3.03 -13.02 11.70
N ILE A 307 2.45 -13.10 10.50
CA ILE A 307 2.11 -11.96 9.66
C ILE A 307 0.80 -12.23 8.94
N SER A 308 0.02 -11.19 8.73
CA SER A 308 -1.21 -11.25 7.93
C SER A 308 -0.91 -10.92 6.47
N PHE A 309 -1.72 -11.46 5.57
CA PHE A 309 -1.60 -11.22 4.13
C PHE A 309 -2.76 -10.37 3.62
N MET A 310 -2.47 -9.44 2.72
CA MET A 310 -3.45 -8.61 2.03
C MET A 310 -3.19 -8.64 0.53
N GLY A 311 -4.25 -8.76 -0.27
CA GLY A 311 -4.13 -8.85 -1.72
C GLY A 311 -4.64 -10.18 -2.27
N GLY A 312 -3.88 -10.81 -3.14
CA GLY A 312 -4.11 -12.18 -3.66
C GLY A 312 -4.84 -12.25 -4.99
N ILE A 313 -5.55 -11.20 -5.44
CA ILE A 313 -6.34 -11.25 -6.68
C ILE A 313 -5.54 -10.71 -7.86
N ASP A 314 -5.39 -11.52 -8.91
CA ASP A 314 -4.66 -11.15 -10.13
C ASP A 314 -5.40 -10.07 -10.93
N ILE A 315 -4.78 -8.91 -11.03
CA ILE A 315 -5.30 -7.76 -11.75
C ILE A 315 -5.06 -7.83 -13.26
N ARG A 316 -4.19 -8.72 -13.73
CA ARG A 316 -3.71 -8.78 -15.12
C ARG A 316 -4.54 -9.71 -16.01
N LYS A 317 -4.82 -10.93 -15.54
CA LYS A 317 -5.53 -11.94 -16.30
C LYS A 317 -6.94 -12.16 -15.77
N THR A 318 -7.06 -12.43 -14.48
CA THR A 318 -8.35 -12.78 -13.88
C THR A 318 -9.32 -11.62 -13.93
N MET A 319 -8.89 -10.42 -13.51
CA MET A 319 -9.79 -9.26 -13.48
C MET A 319 -10.17 -8.75 -14.88
N GLN A 320 -9.41 -9.08 -15.92
CA GLN A 320 -9.74 -8.82 -17.33
C GLN A 320 -10.54 -9.96 -17.97
N GLY A 321 -10.63 -11.10 -17.30
CA GLY A 321 -11.19 -12.34 -17.81
C GLY A 321 -12.71 -12.48 -17.62
N SER A 322 -13.16 -13.72 -17.47
CA SER A 322 -14.56 -14.05 -17.25
C SER A 322 -14.95 -13.98 -15.78
N GLU A 323 -16.23 -13.72 -15.52
CA GLU A 323 -16.79 -13.77 -14.15
C GLU A 323 -16.59 -15.13 -13.48
N ALA A 324 -16.67 -16.22 -14.23
CA ALA A 324 -16.41 -17.57 -13.72
C ALA A 324 -14.93 -17.73 -13.27
N GLY A 325 -13.99 -17.15 -14.01
CA GLY A 325 -12.59 -17.12 -13.64
C GLY A 325 -12.34 -16.33 -12.35
N ILE A 326 -13.03 -15.21 -12.15
CA ILE A 326 -12.97 -14.42 -10.91
C ILE A 326 -13.47 -15.25 -9.73
N VAL A 327 -14.63 -15.91 -9.86
CA VAL A 327 -15.17 -16.78 -8.80
C VAL A 327 -14.20 -17.90 -8.45
N ALA A 328 -13.60 -18.53 -9.47
CA ALA A 328 -12.63 -19.59 -9.27
C ALA A 328 -11.40 -19.11 -8.49
N GLU A 329 -10.84 -17.94 -8.85
CA GLU A 329 -9.69 -17.38 -8.14
C GLU A 329 -10.05 -16.96 -6.72
N VAL A 330 -11.19 -16.29 -6.51
CA VAL A 330 -11.66 -15.95 -5.16
C VAL A 330 -11.76 -17.19 -4.28
N LYS A 331 -12.36 -18.27 -4.80
CA LYS A 331 -12.45 -19.56 -4.07
C LYS A 331 -11.06 -20.11 -3.74
N GLU A 332 -10.16 -20.07 -4.68
CA GLU A 332 -8.77 -20.53 -4.51
C GLU A 332 -8.04 -19.73 -3.43
N ARG A 333 -8.08 -18.38 -3.50
CA ARG A 333 -7.37 -17.51 -2.53
C ARG A 333 -7.94 -17.64 -1.12
N ILE A 334 -9.25 -17.72 -0.98
CA ILE A 334 -9.90 -17.99 0.32
C ILE A 334 -9.44 -19.33 0.87
N GLY A 335 -9.44 -20.37 0.03
CA GLY A 335 -8.97 -21.70 0.46
C GLY A 335 -7.49 -21.74 0.86
N GLN A 336 -6.64 -20.93 0.22
CA GLN A 336 -5.20 -20.86 0.51
C GLN A 336 -4.85 -20.01 1.73
N LEU A 337 -5.56 -18.89 1.95
CA LEU A 337 -5.10 -17.81 2.84
C LEU A 337 -6.00 -17.56 4.05
N ALA A 338 -7.29 -17.91 3.99
CA ALA A 338 -8.26 -17.40 4.95
C ALA A 338 -8.37 -18.24 6.24
N ALA A 339 -8.07 -19.54 6.20
CA ALA A 339 -8.17 -20.39 7.38
C ALA A 339 -7.36 -19.85 8.56
N GLY A 340 -7.97 -19.79 9.75
CA GLY A 340 -7.37 -19.25 10.97
C GLY A 340 -7.23 -17.72 10.99
N GLY A 341 -7.90 -17.00 10.08
CA GLY A 341 -7.76 -15.53 9.97
C GLY A 341 -6.45 -15.10 9.31
N GLY A 342 -5.98 -13.87 9.58
CA GLY A 342 -4.73 -13.34 9.03
C GLY A 342 -4.76 -13.09 7.52
N TYR A 343 -5.95 -12.83 6.95
CA TYR A 343 -6.10 -12.52 5.53
C TYR A 343 -7.13 -11.41 5.30
N ILE A 344 -6.80 -10.48 4.42
CA ILE A 344 -7.69 -9.46 3.86
C ILE A 344 -7.67 -9.60 2.34
N LEU A 345 -8.81 -9.91 1.74
CA LEU A 345 -8.90 -10.06 0.30
C LEU A 345 -8.93 -8.68 -0.37
N ALA A 346 -8.05 -8.49 -1.33
CA ALA A 346 -7.96 -7.29 -2.16
C ALA A 346 -7.37 -7.61 -3.53
N PRO A 347 -7.55 -6.75 -4.54
CA PRO A 347 -6.72 -6.77 -5.74
C PRO A 347 -5.24 -6.60 -5.38
N ALA A 348 -4.35 -7.29 -6.08
CA ALA A 348 -2.92 -7.25 -5.80
C ALA A 348 -2.27 -5.90 -6.17
N ASN A 349 -2.91 -5.09 -6.99
CA ASN A 349 -2.52 -3.72 -7.32
C ASN A 349 -3.77 -2.97 -7.81
N HIS A 350 -3.65 -1.72 -8.32
CA HIS A 350 -4.81 -0.98 -8.80
C HIS A 350 -5.41 -1.58 -10.07
N LEU A 351 -6.73 -1.60 -10.10
CA LEU A 351 -7.51 -2.06 -11.24
C LEU A 351 -7.55 -0.96 -12.31
N GLN A 352 -7.13 -1.31 -13.52
CA GLN A 352 -6.99 -0.37 -14.63
C GLN A 352 -8.22 -0.32 -15.53
N ALA A 353 -8.15 0.50 -16.56
CA ALA A 353 -9.25 0.75 -17.51
C ALA A 353 -9.63 -0.45 -18.38
N ASP A 354 -8.80 -1.46 -18.44
CA ASP A 354 -9.00 -2.72 -19.17
C ASP A 354 -9.84 -3.75 -18.38
N VAL A 355 -10.12 -3.47 -17.12
CA VAL A 355 -11.01 -4.29 -16.27
C VAL A 355 -12.47 -3.89 -16.54
N PRO A 356 -13.34 -4.82 -16.96
CA PRO A 356 -14.77 -4.55 -17.08
C PRO A 356 -15.39 -4.21 -15.71
N PRO A 357 -16.22 -3.17 -15.58
CA PRO A 357 -16.82 -2.78 -14.27
C PRO A 357 -17.59 -3.93 -13.61
N ARG A 358 -18.32 -4.76 -14.38
CA ARG A 358 -18.99 -5.96 -13.85
C ARG A 358 -18.04 -6.92 -13.13
N ASN A 359 -16.77 -6.99 -13.57
CA ASN A 359 -15.75 -7.83 -12.93
C ASN A 359 -15.36 -7.29 -11.56
N LEU A 360 -15.29 -5.97 -11.38
CA LEU A 360 -15.14 -5.34 -10.06
C LEU A 360 -16.29 -5.76 -9.13
N PHE A 361 -17.54 -5.66 -9.57
CA PHE A 361 -18.69 -6.06 -8.76
C PHE A 361 -18.71 -7.57 -8.49
N ARG A 362 -18.36 -8.38 -9.48
CA ARG A 362 -18.33 -9.85 -9.32
C ARG A 362 -17.27 -10.30 -8.31
N LEU A 363 -16.09 -9.67 -8.30
CA LEU A 363 -15.05 -9.93 -7.32
C LEU A 363 -15.58 -9.83 -5.89
N TYR A 364 -16.16 -8.69 -5.53
CA TYR A 364 -16.62 -8.43 -4.16
C TYR A 364 -17.87 -9.22 -3.81
N THR A 365 -18.74 -9.49 -4.77
CA THR A 365 -19.89 -10.38 -4.57
C THR A 365 -19.43 -11.80 -4.27
N ALA A 366 -18.54 -12.36 -5.11
CA ALA A 366 -17.98 -13.69 -4.89
C ALA A 366 -17.23 -13.81 -3.53
N ALA A 367 -16.48 -12.77 -3.18
CA ALA A 367 -15.74 -12.75 -1.93
C ALA A 367 -16.67 -12.78 -0.69
N ARG A 368 -17.82 -12.11 -0.75
CA ARG A 368 -18.83 -12.18 0.32
C ARG A 368 -19.55 -13.53 0.37
N GLU A 369 -19.88 -14.10 -0.81
CA GLU A 369 -20.56 -15.39 -0.92
C GLU A 369 -19.68 -16.56 -0.40
N LEU A 370 -18.40 -16.55 -0.76
CA LEU A 370 -17.47 -17.65 -0.50
C LEU A 370 -16.65 -17.48 0.78
N GLY A 371 -16.53 -16.25 1.28
CA GLY A 371 -15.68 -15.91 2.42
C GLY A 371 -16.32 -16.02 3.80
N THR A 372 -17.56 -16.47 3.92
CA THR A 372 -18.27 -16.61 5.21
C THR A 372 -17.69 -17.80 6.00
N TYR A 373 -17.36 -17.55 7.27
CA TYR A 373 -16.89 -18.60 8.17
C TYR A 373 -18.08 -19.33 8.86
N PRO A 374 -17.95 -20.66 9.15
CA PRO A 374 -16.82 -21.51 8.78
C PRO A 374 -16.71 -21.66 7.27
N LEU A 375 -15.47 -21.62 6.76
CA LEU A 375 -15.24 -21.78 5.32
C LEU A 375 -15.71 -23.17 4.87
N ALA A 376 -16.36 -23.22 3.68
CA ALA A 376 -16.71 -24.48 3.09
C ALA A 376 -15.42 -25.28 2.86
N THR A 377 -15.28 -26.42 3.56
CA THR A 377 -14.19 -27.35 3.33
C THR A 377 -14.28 -27.84 1.89
N GLY A 378 -13.24 -27.57 1.09
CA GLY A 378 -13.20 -27.97 -0.30
C GLY A 378 -13.39 -29.48 -0.43
N THR A 379 -14.45 -29.87 -1.15
CA THR A 379 -14.56 -31.18 -1.80
C THR A 379 -13.82 -31.13 -3.13
#